data_9e8f11865a6465ca3fc73cfb5dced96d
#
_entry.id   9e8f11865a6465ca3fc73cfb5dced96d
#
_cell.length_a   1.000
_cell.length_b   1.000
_cell.length_c   1.000
_cell.angle_alpha   90.00
_cell.angle_beta   90.00
_cell.angle_gamma   90.00
#
_symmetry.space_group_name_H-M   'P 1'
#
loop_
_entity.id
_entity.type
_entity.pdbx_description
1 polymer ?
#
loop_
_entity_poly.entity_id
_entity_poly.type
_entity_poly.pdbx_seq_one_letter_code
_entity_poly.pdbx_strand_id
1 'polypeptide(L)'
;MRTEPFPSLPQGFSRRDVIALMADIGRDIGLGPRLTDILTRLIGCTEADAWIDPEKEPIFYGRQESFAQKLGISTRQLRTHEKTLLKNGLLERRTAANGSRHGGTGLGLVLTPLIERFTDFLSVREARNERYARMKTLKATRSVRWATFRDELARLSPEDLLSDDVQDMIAERETWPRTDTLLSMGEARLSQHIEAATNLCIRLSDWITNHADSSCEPAETFRSSIQEDIQMNLSEKCNASVDKRSADKSAHSNYPAPGPNGPVD
;
A
#
# COMPACT_ATOMS: atom_id res chain seq x y z
N MET A 1 34.59 19.02 -19.66
CA MET A 1 34.12 19.14 -18.26
C MET A 1 32.63 19.39 -18.34
N ARG A 2 31.82 18.61 -17.64
CA ARG A 2 30.37 18.83 -17.55
C ARG A 2 30.18 20.02 -16.63
N THR A 3 29.48 21.03 -17.08
CA THR A 3 29.24 22.29 -16.32
C THR A 3 27.95 22.25 -15.51
N GLU A 4 27.11 21.22 -15.69
CA GLU A 4 25.85 21.08 -14.99
C GLU A 4 25.97 20.06 -13.86
N PRO A 5 25.42 20.34 -12.66
CA PRO A 5 25.39 19.40 -11.55
C PRO A 5 24.56 18.16 -11.90
N PHE A 6 24.85 17.04 -11.26
CA PHE A 6 24.01 15.84 -11.36
C PHE A 6 22.71 16.02 -10.57
N PRO A 7 21.61 15.39 -10.99
CA PRO A 7 20.41 15.30 -10.17
C PRO A 7 20.72 14.65 -8.83
N SER A 8 20.16 15.21 -7.76
CA SER A 8 20.29 14.71 -6.39
C SER A 8 18.93 14.52 -5.75
N LEU A 9 18.83 13.64 -4.77
CA LEU A 9 17.59 13.43 -4.02
C LEU A 9 17.18 14.71 -3.27
N PRO A 10 15.88 14.93 -3.08
CA PRO A 10 15.39 16.01 -2.24
C PRO A 10 15.95 15.91 -0.81
N GLN A 11 16.08 17.06 -0.14
CA GLN A 11 16.58 17.12 1.22
C GLN A 11 15.79 16.21 2.17
N GLY A 12 16.49 15.46 3.01
CA GLY A 12 15.89 14.51 3.94
C GLY A 12 15.75 13.08 3.41
N PHE A 13 16.02 12.84 2.13
CA PHE A 13 16.02 11.50 1.55
C PHE A 13 17.45 10.98 1.32
N SER A 14 17.57 9.67 1.34
CA SER A 14 18.84 8.95 1.17
C SER A 14 18.68 7.76 0.22
N ARG A 15 19.79 7.15 -0.17
CA ARG A 15 19.80 5.89 -0.93
C ARG A 15 18.94 4.80 -0.28
N ARG A 16 18.86 4.75 1.06
CA ARG A 16 18.04 3.76 1.77
C ARG A 16 16.56 3.97 1.52
N ASP A 17 16.12 5.22 1.44
CA ASP A 17 14.73 5.55 1.16
C ASP A 17 14.34 5.17 -0.26
N VAL A 18 15.25 5.31 -1.24
CA VAL A 18 15.04 4.82 -2.61
C VAL A 18 14.90 3.30 -2.62
N ILE A 19 15.76 2.56 -1.91
CA ILE A 19 15.66 1.10 -1.79
C ILE A 19 14.31 0.70 -1.19
N ALA A 20 13.92 1.32 -0.09
CA ALA A 20 12.65 1.05 0.58
C ALA A 20 11.45 1.37 -0.32
N LEU A 21 11.50 2.51 -1.02
CA LEU A 21 10.46 2.92 -1.96
C LEU A 21 10.33 1.93 -3.12
N MET A 22 11.42 1.55 -3.78
CA MET A 22 11.40 0.58 -4.88
C MET A 22 10.90 -0.80 -4.43
N ALA A 23 11.29 -1.25 -3.25
CA ALA A 23 10.79 -2.50 -2.68
C ALA A 23 9.28 -2.46 -2.42
N ASP A 24 8.77 -1.31 -2.01
CA ASP A 24 7.37 -1.10 -1.67
C ASP A 24 6.47 -0.98 -2.92
N ILE A 25 6.87 -0.15 -3.90
CA ILE A 25 6.03 0.16 -5.09
C ILE A 25 6.37 -0.67 -6.33
N GLY A 26 7.34 -1.58 -6.25
CA GLY A 26 7.84 -2.29 -7.43
C GLY A 26 6.72 -2.88 -8.31
N ARG A 27 5.71 -3.48 -7.69
CA ARG A 27 4.54 -4.02 -8.40
C ARG A 27 3.69 -2.95 -9.06
N ASP A 28 3.53 -1.82 -8.41
CA ASP A 28 2.69 -0.70 -8.90
C ASP A 28 3.30 -0.05 -10.16
N ILE A 29 4.63 -0.08 -10.28
CA ILE A 29 5.37 0.39 -11.47
C ILE A 29 5.68 -0.73 -12.47
N GLY A 30 5.03 -1.89 -12.33
CA GLY A 30 5.13 -3.01 -13.27
C GLY A 30 6.39 -3.87 -13.14
N LEU A 31 7.10 -3.80 -12.01
CA LEU A 31 8.24 -4.68 -11.73
C LEU A 31 7.77 -5.94 -11.02
N GLY A 32 8.14 -7.09 -11.56
CA GLY A 32 7.99 -8.36 -10.83
C GLY A 32 8.96 -8.45 -9.66
N PRO A 33 8.69 -9.34 -8.66
CA PRO A 33 9.50 -9.45 -7.45
C PRO A 33 11.01 -9.62 -7.72
N ARG A 34 11.37 -10.37 -8.76
CA ARG A 34 12.77 -10.62 -9.12
C ARG A 34 13.46 -9.37 -9.66
N LEU A 35 12.77 -8.58 -10.49
CA LEU A 35 13.31 -7.31 -11.00
C LEU A 35 13.47 -6.29 -9.88
N THR A 36 12.52 -6.24 -8.96
CA THR A 36 12.59 -5.39 -7.77
C THR A 36 13.78 -5.76 -6.89
N ASP A 37 14.02 -7.06 -6.62
CA ASP A 37 15.19 -7.54 -5.86
C ASP A 37 16.51 -7.15 -6.55
N ILE A 38 16.62 -7.35 -7.86
CA ILE A 38 17.81 -6.97 -8.62
C ILE A 38 18.04 -5.46 -8.57
N LEU A 39 16.99 -4.66 -8.77
CA LEU A 39 17.09 -3.20 -8.75
C LEU A 39 17.54 -2.69 -7.36
N THR A 40 16.92 -3.15 -6.29
CA THR A 40 17.27 -2.73 -4.93
C THR A 40 18.70 -3.11 -4.56
N ARG A 41 19.19 -4.26 -5.02
CA ARG A 41 20.60 -4.66 -4.84
C ARG A 41 21.56 -3.84 -5.68
N LEU A 42 21.18 -3.48 -6.92
CA LEU A 42 21.98 -2.55 -7.73
C LEU A 42 22.13 -1.19 -7.04
N ILE A 43 21.02 -0.62 -6.55
CA ILE A 43 21.04 0.61 -5.76
C ILE A 43 21.98 0.46 -4.55
N GLY A 44 21.86 -0.64 -3.81
CA GLY A 44 22.69 -0.92 -2.64
C GLY A 44 24.19 -1.04 -2.93
N CYS A 45 24.57 -1.36 -4.16
CA CYS A 45 25.97 -1.47 -4.59
C CYS A 45 26.58 -0.16 -5.09
N THR A 46 25.83 0.96 -5.11
CA THR A 46 26.36 2.29 -5.46
C THR A 46 26.82 3.03 -4.21
N GLU A 47 27.62 4.07 -4.39
CA GLU A 47 28.04 4.95 -3.30
C GLU A 47 26.84 5.69 -2.71
N ALA A 48 26.78 5.80 -1.36
CA ALA A 48 25.66 6.42 -0.69
C ALA A 48 25.58 7.93 -0.97
N ASP A 49 26.75 8.59 -0.98
CA ASP A 49 26.86 10.02 -1.17
C ASP A 49 26.43 10.45 -2.58
N ALA A 50 26.63 9.58 -3.58
CA ALA A 50 26.28 9.87 -4.97
C ALA A 50 24.77 10.06 -5.21
N TRP A 51 23.95 9.84 -4.19
CA TRP A 51 22.49 10.06 -4.27
C TRP A 51 22.08 11.46 -3.78
N ILE A 52 22.93 12.12 -3.01
CA ILE A 52 22.64 13.41 -2.37
C ILE A 52 23.62 14.51 -2.79
N ASP A 53 24.83 14.15 -3.24
CA ASP A 53 25.88 15.06 -3.66
C ASP A 53 25.73 15.36 -5.16
N PRO A 54 25.46 16.62 -5.55
CA PRO A 54 25.29 17.00 -6.95
C PRO A 54 26.59 16.92 -7.79
N GLU A 55 27.74 16.70 -7.15
CA GLU A 55 29.01 16.50 -7.82
C GLU A 55 29.27 15.02 -8.19
N LYS A 56 28.47 14.09 -7.64
CA LYS A 56 28.61 12.65 -7.84
C LYS A 56 27.41 12.06 -8.56
N GLU A 57 27.65 11.04 -9.35
CA GLU A 57 26.60 10.34 -10.08
C GLU A 57 26.49 8.89 -9.55
N PRO A 58 25.27 8.39 -9.24
CA PRO A 58 25.10 7.03 -8.74
C PRO A 58 25.27 6.02 -9.88
N ILE A 59 26.47 5.45 -9.97
CA ILE A 59 26.85 4.49 -11.01
C ILE A 59 27.28 3.16 -10.39
N PHE A 60 26.81 2.08 -10.97
CA PHE A 60 27.24 0.72 -10.64
C PHE A 60 28.31 0.25 -11.64
N TYR A 61 29.51 0.06 -11.15
CA TYR A 61 30.70 -0.37 -11.94
C TYR A 61 30.97 -1.88 -11.85
N GLY A 62 30.23 -2.62 -11.04
CA GLY A 62 30.52 -4.02 -10.73
C GLY A 62 30.52 -4.93 -11.98
N ARG A 63 31.39 -5.94 -11.97
CA ARG A 63 31.43 -6.97 -13.01
C ARG A 63 30.14 -7.77 -13.02
N GLN A 64 29.55 -7.99 -14.21
CA GLN A 64 28.29 -8.72 -14.34
C GLN A 64 28.36 -10.13 -13.78
N GLU A 65 29.48 -10.83 -13.95
CA GLU A 65 29.68 -12.20 -13.46
C GLU A 65 29.64 -12.25 -11.93
N SER A 66 30.40 -11.38 -11.26
CA SER A 66 30.40 -11.32 -9.80
C SER A 66 29.05 -10.91 -9.21
N PHE A 67 28.35 -10.00 -9.88
CA PHE A 67 27.03 -9.58 -9.44
C PHE A 67 25.97 -10.66 -9.68
N ALA A 68 26.00 -11.35 -10.84
CA ALA A 68 25.13 -12.49 -11.12
C ALA A 68 25.34 -13.63 -10.11
N GLN A 69 26.59 -13.93 -9.73
CA GLN A 69 26.91 -14.89 -8.71
C GLN A 69 26.31 -14.53 -7.34
N LYS A 70 26.43 -13.27 -6.92
CA LYS A 70 25.80 -12.77 -5.68
C LYS A 70 24.28 -12.87 -5.68
N LEU A 71 23.66 -12.80 -6.87
CA LEU A 71 22.22 -12.94 -7.05
C LEU A 71 21.75 -14.38 -7.22
N GLY A 72 22.68 -15.35 -7.35
CA GLY A 72 22.36 -16.75 -7.62
C GLY A 72 21.71 -16.96 -8.99
N ILE A 73 22.08 -16.18 -10.02
CA ILE A 73 21.56 -16.29 -11.41
C ILE A 73 22.71 -16.33 -12.42
N SER A 74 22.40 -16.79 -13.64
CA SER A 74 23.35 -16.73 -14.73
C SER A 74 23.56 -15.29 -15.24
N THR A 75 24.73 -15.02 -15.79
CA THR A 75 25.05 -13.73 -16.44
C THR A 75 24.08 -13.41 -17.58
N ARG A 76 23.58 -14.43 -18.29
CA ARG A 76 22.57 -14.27 -19.35
C ARG A 76 21.25 -13.76 -18.77
N GLN A 77 20.78 -14.34 -17.68
CA GLN A 77 19.57 -13.88 -16.99
C GLN A 77 19.73 -12.45 -16.47
N LEU A 78 20.90 -12.12 -15.86
CA LEU A 78 21.18 -10.77 -15.41
C LEU A 78 21.08 -9.75 -16.55
N ARG A 79 21.70 -10.05 -17.72
CA ARG A 79 21.61 -9.17 -18.91
C ARG A 79 20.17 -8.96 -19.38
N THR A 80 19.34 -10.00 -19.33
CA THR A 80 17.91 -9.88 -19.66
C THR A 80 17.19 -8.95 -18.70
N HIS A 81 17.43 -9.08 -17.39
CA HIS A 81 16.86 -8.21 -16.37
C HIS A 81 17.36 -6.77 -16.49
N GLU A 82 18.66 -6.56 -16.68
CA GLU A 82 19.22 -5.22 -16.97
C GLU A 82 18.54 -4.58 -18.18
N LYS A 83 18.36 -5.35 -19.28
CA LYS A 83 17.67 -4.86 -20.48
C LYS A 83 16.22 -4.44 -20.19
N THR A 84 15.53 -5.17 -19.34
CA THR A 84 14.16 -4.81 -18.92
C THR A 84 14.15 -3.53 -18.09
N LEU A 85 15.08 -3.39 -17.14
CA LEU A 85 15.20 -2.17 -16.33
C LEU A 85 15.55 -0.95 -17.16
N LEU A 86 16.44 -1.12 -18.17
CA LEU A 86 16.76 -0.08 -19.15
C LEU A 86 15.53 0.32 -19.98
N LYS A 87 14.76 -0.67 -20.47
CA LYS A 87 13.53 -0.42 -21.25
C LYS A 87 12.48 0.34 -20.43
N ASN A 88 12.41 0.10 -19.14
CA ASN A 88 11.48 0.77 -18.21
C ASN A 88 12.00 2.17 -17.79
N GLY A 89 13.16 2.62 -18.30
CA GLY A 89 13.73 3.91 -17.96
C GLY A 89 14.14 4.05 -16.49
N LEU A 90 14.53 2.93 -15.83
CA LEU A 90 15.00 2.93 -14.45
C LEU A 90 16.52 2.95 -14.35
N LEU A 91 17.19 2.62 -15.43
CA LEU A 91 18.64 2.62 -15.56
C LEU A 91 19.03 3.25 -16.90
N GLU A 92 20.21 3.78 -16.95
CA GLU A 92 20.93 4.12 -18.18
C GLU A 92 22.20 3.29 -18.26
N ARG A 93 22.65 2.95 -19.47
CA ARG A 93 23.91 2.22 -19.66
C ARG A 93 24.91 3.09 -20.39
N ARG A 94 26.08 3.29 -19.79
CA ARG A 94 27.23 3.91 -20.40
C ARG A 94 28.39 2.90 -20.42
N THR A 95 28.84 2.53 -21.60
CA THR A 95 29.95 1.59 -21.79
C THR A 95 30.98 2.18 -22.78
N ALA A 96 32.23 1.79 -22.63
CA ALA A 96 33.24 2.10 -23.64
C ALA A 96 32.93 1.39 -24.97
N ALA A 97 33.60 1.77 -26.03
CA ALA A 97 33.42 1.17 -27.35
C ALA A 97 33.64 -0.36 -27.39
N ASN A 98 34.49 -0.89 -26.46
CA ASN A 98 34.71 -2.32 -26.27
C ASN A 98 33.68 -2.99 -25.31
N GLY A 99 32.65 -2.27 -24.89
CA GLY A 99 31.61 -2.76 -23.96
C GLY A 99 32.04 -2.83 -22.51
N SER A 100 33.25 -2.39 -22.16
CA SER A 100 33.75 -2.43 -20.79
C SER A 100 33.11 -1.36 -19.89
N ARG A 101 33.05 -1.66 -18.59
CA ARG A 101 32.63 -0.75 -17.50
C ARG A 101 33.85 -0.47 -16.64
N HIS A 102 34.25 0.78 -16.50
CA HIS A 102 35.43 1.16 -15.71
C HIS A 102 35.04 2.15 -14.62
N GLY A 103 35.39 1.86 -13.39
CA GLY A 103 35.30 2.82 -12.29
C GLY A 103 36.20 4.04 -12.58
N GLY A 104 35.71 5.23 -12.25
CA GLY A 104 36.44 6.49 -12.46
C GLY A 104 36.27 7.14 -13.85
N THR A 105 35.68 6.45 -14.83
CA THR A 105 35.43 6.99 -16.19
C THR A 105 33.97 7.32 -16.46
N GLY A 106 33.07 7.22 -15.47
CA GLY A 106 31.63 7.44 -15.66
C GLY A 106 30.92 6.33 -16.47
N LEU A 107 31.59 5.20 -16.70
CA LEU A 107 31.09 4.08 -17.49
C LEU A 107 30.52 2.97 -16.60
N GLY A 108 29.23 2.68 -16.70
CA GLY A 108 28.57 1.67 -15.90
C GLY A 108 27.06 1.63 -16.12
N LEU A 109 26.33 1.11 -15.15
CA LEU A 109 24.89 1.28 -15.04
C LEU A 109 24.62 2.51 -14.20
N VAL A 110 24.04 3.51 -14.80
CA VAL A 110 23.72 4.81 -14.20
C VAL A 110 22.31 4.73 -13.63
N LEU A 111 22.15 5.17 -12.39
CA LEU A 111 20.90 5.14 -11.66
C LEU A 111 20.24 6.51 -11.50
N THR A 112 20.81 7.54 -12.14
CA THR A 112 20.28 8.91 -12.18
C THR A 112 18.78 8.97 -12.53
N PRO A 113 18.23 8.14 -13.47
CA PRO A 113 16.80 8.13 -13.76
C PRO A 113 15.90 7.83 -12.54
N LEU A 114 16.42 7.15 -11.53
CA LEU A 114 15.67 6.92 -10.28
C LEU A 114 15.57 8.18 -9.44
N ILE A 115 16.58 9.04 -9.46
CA ILE A 115 16.57 10.32 -8.76
C ILE A 115 15.62 11.29 -9.47
N GLU A 116 15.71 11.38 -10.79
CA GLU A 116 14.86 12.26 -11.59
C GLU A 116 13.37 11.96 -11.44
N ARG A 117 13.02 10.67 -11.30
CA ARG A 117 11.64 10.20 -11.14
C ARG A 117 11.23 9.94 -9.68
N PHE A 118 12.06 10.33 -8.72
CA PHE A 118 11.83 9.99 -7.31
C PHE A 118 10.51 10.55 -6.79
N THR A 119 10.16 11.78 -7.14
CA THR A 119 8.88 12.42 -6.77
C THR A 119 7.68 11.71 -7.39
N ASP A 120 7.80 11.23 -8.62
CA ASP A 120 6.75 10.46 -9.28
C ASP A 120 6.51 9.13 -8.54
N PHE A 121 7.58 8.47 -8.12
CA PHE A 121 7.49 7.23 -7.35
C PHE A 121 6.85 7.45 -5.97
N LEU A 122 7.12 8.58 -5.31
CA LEU A 122 6.44 8.96 -4.08
C LEU A 122 4.93 9.14 -4.32
N SER A 123 4.53 9.81 -5.39
CA SER A 123 3.13 9.99 -5.77
C SER A 123 2.42 8.67 -6.07
N VAL A 124 3.08 7.71 -6.71
CA VAL A 124 2.54 6.35 -6.93
C VAL A 124 2.25 5.65 -5.59
N ARG A 125 3.18 5.74 -4.63
CA ARG A 125 3.00 5.19 -3.28
C ARG A 125 1.82 5.83 -2.57
N GLU A 126 1.71 7.14 -2.64
CA GLU A 126 0.64 7.91 -2.00
C GLU A 126 -0.73 7.54 -2.59
N ALA A 127 -0.86 7.55 -3.92
CA ALA A 127 -2.09 7.14 -4.61
C ALA A 127 -2.51 5.70 -4.27
N ARG A 128 -1.56 4.76 -4.13
CA ARG A 128 -1.84 3.41 -3.65
C ARG A 128 -2.37 3.40 -2.22
N ASN A 129 -1.72 4.15 -1.32
CA ASN A 129 -2.11 4.21 0.08
C ASN A 129 -3.50 4.83 0.26
N GLU A 130 -3.80 5.89 -0.48
CA GLU A 130 -5.14 6.49 -0.51
C GLU A 130 -6.21 5.51 -1.01
N ARG A 131 -5.92 4.79 -2.10
CA ARG A 131 -6.83 3.75 -2.61
C ARG A 131 -7.09 2.68 -1.56
N TYR A 132 -6.04 2.24 -0.89
CA TYR A 132 -6.17 1.26 0.18
C TYR A 132 -6.98 1.81 1.36
N ALA A 133 -6.75 3.06 1.76
CA ALA A 133 -7.53 3.72 2.81
C ALA A 133 -9.01 3.84 2.43
N ARG A 134 -9.32 4.28 1.20
CA ARG A 134 -10.69 4.34 0.68
C ARG A 134 -11.38 2.97 0.74
N MET A 135 -10.73 1.92 0.24
CA MET A 135 -11.26 0.55 0.28
C MET A 135 -11.52 0.06 1.71
N LYS A 136 -10.63 0.40 2.64
CA LYS A 136 -10.80 0.07 4.07
C LYS A 136 -12.03 0.77 4.65
N THR A 137 -12.22 2.06 4.36
CA THR A 137 -13.39 2.85 4.78
C THR A 137 -14.67 2.26 4.21
N LEU A 138 -14.72 1.99 2.90
CA LEU A 138 -15.89 1.39 2.26
C LEU A 138 -16.28 0.06 2.91
N LYS A 139 -15.32 -0.82 3.19
CA LYS A 139 -15.58 -2.10 3.87
C LYS A 139 -16.12 -1.91 5.29
N ALA A 140 -15.60 -0.92 6.03
CA ALA A 140 -16.10 -0.58 7.35
C ALA A 140 -17.53 -0.06 7.29
N THR A 141 -17.83 0.88 6.38
CA THR A 141 -19.18 1.42 6.15
C THR A 141 -20.19 0.31 5.84
N ARG A 142 -19.82 -0.63 4.96
CA ARG A 142 -20.68 -1.79 4.65
C ARG A 142 -20.99 -2.60 5.90
N SER A 143 -20.02 -2.83 6.78
CA SER A 143 -20.23 -3.60 8.02
C SER A 143 -21.16 -2.86 8.98
N VAL A 144 -21.05 -1.54 9.06
CA VAL A 144 -21.96 -0.70 9.83
C VAL A 144 -23.40 -0.82 9.29
N ARG A 145 -23.60 -0.67 7.96
CA ARG A 145 -24.93 -0.81 7.36
C ARG A 145 -25.58 -2.17 7.61
N TRP A 146 -24.78 -3.24 7.56
CA TRP A 146 -25.22 -4.57 7.91
C TRP A 146 -25.70 -4.65 9.38
N ALA A 147 -24.94 -4.10 10.31
CA ALA A 147 -25.31 -4.08 11.72
C ALA A 147 -26.56 -3.24 11.95
N THR A 148 -26.63 -2.04 11.39
CA THR A 148 -27.80 -1.15 11.49
C THR A 148 -29.07 -1.86 11.02
N PHE A 149 -29.06 -2.44 9.82
CA PHE A 149 -30.24 -3.13 9.29
C PHE A 149 -30.70 -4.28 10.19
N ARG A 150 -29.74 -5.09 10.69
CA ARG A 150 -30.06 -6.19 11.62
C ARG A 150 -30.64 -5.68 12.93
N ASP A 151 -30.06 -4.62 13.48
CA ASP A 151 -30.45 -4.10 14.80
C ASP A 151 -31.83 -3.39 14.72
N GLU A 152 -32.15 -2.77 13.59
CA GLU A 152 -33.47 -2.21 13.30
C GLU A 152 -34.53 -3.33 13.16
N LEU A 153 -34.24 -4.40 12.41
CA LEU A 153 -35.13 -5.56 12.31
C LEU A 153 -35.38 -6.21 13.69
N ALA A 154 -34.39 -6.26 14.56
CA ALA A 154 -34.54 -6.85 15.90
C ALA A 154 -35.44 -6.03 16.82
N ARG A 155 -35.80 -4.79 16.48
CA ARG A 155 -36.73 -3.93 17.22
C ARG A 155 -38.19 -4.09 16.79
N LEU A 156 -38.42 -4.72 15.62
CA LEU A 156 -39.76 -4.93 15.11
C LEU A 156 -40.52 -6.00 15.87
N SER A 157 -41.84 -5.83 16.01
CA SER A 157 -42.71 -6.85 16.53
C SER A 157 -42.80 -8.07 15.59
N PRO A 158 -43.19 -9.24 16.07
CA PRO A 158 -43.42 -10.40 15.22
C PRO A 158 -44.46 -10.16 14.09
N GLU A 159 -45.43 -9.29 14.36
CA GLU A 159 -46.48 -8.92 13.39
C GLU A 159 -45.91 -8.01 12.29
N ASP A 160 -45.08 -7.02 12.65
CA ASP A 160 -44.40 -6.12 11.73
C ASP A 160 -43.44 -6.86 10.83
N LEU A 161 -42.74 -7.87 11.36
CA LEU A 161 -41.82 -8.73 10.58
C LEU A 161 -42.54 -9.54 9.49
N LEU A 162 -43.86 -9.76 9.61
CA LEU A 162 -44.68 -10.46 8.60
C LEU A 162 -45.26 -9.53 7.55
N SER A 163 -45.06 -8.22 7.67
CA SER A 163 -45.49 -7.25 6.65
C SER A 163 -44.76 -7.51 5.33
N ASP A 164 -45.50 -7.44 4.22
CA ASP A 164 -44.98 -7.65 2.86
C ASP A 164 -43.80 -6.68 2.55
N ASP A 165 -43.93 -5.42 2.96
CA ASP A 165 -42.87 -4.42 2.74
C ASP A 165 -41.54 -4.79 3.47
N VAL A 166 -41.66 -5.30 4.72
CA VAL A 166 -40.49 -5.71 5.51
C VAL A 166 -39.89 -6.99 4.95
N GLN A 167 -40.72 -7.93 4.52
CA GLN A 167 -40.28 -9.17 3.88
C GLN A 167 -39.54 -8.90 2.57
N ASP A 168 -40.01 -7.95 1.75
CA ASP A 168 -39.32 -7.52 0.54
C ASP A 168 -37.95 -6.91 0.85
N MET A 169 -37.84 -6.10 1.90
CA MET A 169 -36.57 -5.55 2.36
C MET A 169 -35.60 -6.62 2.88
N ILE A 170 -36.10 -7.65 3.57
CA ILE A 170 -35.32 -8.80 4.01
C ILE A 170 -34.82 -9.58 2.80
N ALA A 171 -35.66 -9.86 1.81
CA ALA A 171 -35.30 -10.56 0.58
C ALA A 171 -34.24 -9.77 -0.22
N GLU A 172 -34.39 -8.45 -0.34
CA GLU A 172 -33.38 -7.59 -0.97
C GLU A 172 -32.03 -7.69 -0.26
N ARG A 173 -32.03 -7.65 1.08
CA ARG A 173 -30.82 -7.79 1.89
C ARG A 173 -30.15 -9.17 1.73
N GLU A 174 -30.88 -10.23 1.52
CA GLU A 174 -30.34 -11.58 1.28
C GLU A 174 -29.56 -11.68 -0.03
N THR A 175 -29.82 -10.79 -0.99
CA THR A 175 -29.04 -10.67 -2.23
C THR A 175 -27.68 -10.04 -2.05
N TRP A 176 -27.39 -9.48 -0.87
CA TRP A 176 -26.12 -8.78 -0.62
C TRP A 176 -24.93 -9.73 -0.73
N PRO A 177 -23.82 -9.26 -1.31
CA PRO A 177 -22.63 -10.08 -1.47
C PRO A 177 -22.06 -10.54 -0.14
N ARG A 178 -21.63 -11.80 -0.10
CA ARG A 178 -20.96 -12.38 1.06
C ARG A 178 -19.60 -11.72 1.30
N THR A 179 -19.09 -11.86 2.52
CA THR A 179 -17.82 -11.24 2.94
C THR A 179 -16.64 -11.63 2.06
N ASP A 180 -16.56 -12.86 1.59
CA ASP A 180 -15.51 -13.38 0.71
C ASP A 180 -15.55 -12.69 -0.66
N THR A 181 -16.73 -12.46 -1.20
CA THR A 181 -16.94 -11.74 -2.47
C THR A 181 -16.49 -10.26 -2.34
N LEU A 182 -16.70 -9.65 -1.17
CA LEU A 182 -16.28 -8.28 -0.91
C LEU A 182 -14.76 -8.08 -0.97
N LEU A 183 -13.97 -9.12 -0.69
CA LEU A 183 -12.51 -9.06 -0.77
C LEU A 183 -12.02 -8.88 -2.20
N SER A 184 -12.75 -9.41 -3.16
CA SER A 184 -12.44 -9.35 -4.60
C SER A 184 -13.16 -8.22 -5.34
N MET A 185 -14.10 -7.53 -4.69
CA MET A 185 -14.83 -6.40 -5.30
C MET A 185 -13.94 -5.20 -5.55
N GLY A 186 -14.05 -4.62 -6.75
CA GLY A 186 -13.47 -3.31 -7.06
C GLY A 186 -14.19 -2.16 -6.36
N GLU A 187 -13.51 -1.02 -6.21
CA GLU A 187 -13.97 0.18 -5.50
C GLU A 187 -15.36 0.64 -5.97
N ALA A 188 -15.56 0.76 -7.30
CA ALA A 188 -16.82 1.22 -7.87
C ALA A 188 -18.01 0.31 -7.52
N ARG A 189 -17.83 -1.01 -7.61
CA ARG A 189 -18.87 -1.98 -7.25
C ARG A 189 -19.21 -1.96 -5.78
N LEU A 190 -18.18 -1.81 -4.93
CA LEU A 190 -18.36 -1.73 -3.48
C LEU A 190 -19.09 -0.44 -3.09
N SER A 191 -18.75 0.71 -3.71
CA SER A 191 -19.47 1.98 -3.53
C SER A 191 -20.95 1.85 -3.90
N GLN A 192 -21.24 1.30 -5.07
CA GLN A 192 -22.61 1.10 -5.53
C GLN A 192 -23.40 0.18 -4.58
N HIS A 193 -22.78 -0.89 -4.10
CA HIS A 193 -23.42 -1.77 -3.12
C HIS A 193 -23.69 -1.04 -1.79
N ILE A 194 -22.77 -0.21 -1.30
CA ILE A 194 -22.96 0.56 -0.07
C ILE A 194 -24.11 1.58 -0.23
N GLU A 195 -24.21 2.21 -1.38
CA GLU A 195 -25.31 3.12 -1.69
C GLU A 195 -26.65 2.39 -1.64
N ALA A 196 -26.78 1.25 -2.30
CA ALA A 196 -27.98 0.41 -2.26
C ALA A 196 -28.30 -0.03 -0.82
N ALA A 197 -27.28 -0.48 -0.07
CA ALA A 197 -27.46 -0.87 1.33
C ALA A 197 -27.87 0.30 2.23
N THR A 198 -27.38 1.50 1.96
CA THR A 198 -27.77 2.71 2.69
C THR A 198 -29.23 3.06 2.41
N ASN A 199 -29.65 3.01 1.15
CA ASN A 199 -31.03 3.26 0.75
C ASN A 199 -31.98 2.24 1.39
N LEU A 200 -31.59 0.98 1.47
CA LEU A 200 -32.39 -0.05 2.15
C LEU A 200 -32.53 0.22 3.67
N CYS A 201 -31.45 0.62 4.34
CA CYS A 201 -31.53 1.01 5.75
C CYS A 201 -32.45 2.22 5.96
N ILE A 202 -32.39 3.22 5.07
CA ILE A 202 -33.27 4.39 5.14
C ILE A 202 -34.73 3.97 4.97
N ARG A 203 -35.05 3.13 3.99
CA ARG A 203 -36.42 2.62 3.77
C ARG A 203 -36.95 1.89 5.00
N LEU A 204 -36.14 1.05 5.63
CA LEU A 204 -36.53 0.34 6.86
C LEU A 204 -36.77 1.32 8.01
N SER A 205 -35.87 2.30 8.20
CA SER A 205 -36.04 3.32 9.25
C SER A 205 -37.27 4.19 9.02
N ASP A 206 -37.56 4.61 7.79
CA ASP A 206 -38.74 5.38 7.42
C ASP A 206 -40.01 4.54 7.63
N TRP A 207 -39.99 3.23 7.30
CA TRP A 207 -41.08 2.32 7.55
C TRP A 207 -41.38 2.20 9.06
N ILE A 208 -40.33 1.98 9.89
CA ILE A 208 -40.45 1.93 11.35
C ILE A 208 -41.06 3.21 11.90
N THR A 209 -40.57 4.37 11.47
CA THR A 209 -41.07 5.68 11.94
C THR A 209 -42.55 5.84 11.60
N ASN A 210 -42.97 5.51 10.39
CA ASN A 210 -44.35 5.65 9.95
C ASN A 210 -45.33 4.69 10.63
N HIS A 211 -44.85 3.53 11.12
CA HIS A 211 -45.70 2.54 11.81
C HIS A 211 -45.60 2.65 13.34
N ALA A 212 -44.52 3.26 13.88
CA ALA A 212 -44.36 3.55 15.32
C ALA A 212 -45.27 4.70 15.80
N ASP A 213 -45.67 5.62 14.91
CA ASP A 213 -46.59 6.75 15.23
C ASP A 213 -48.04 6.32 15.59
N SER A 214 -48.35 5.02 15.56
CA SER A 214 -49.55 4.49 16.21
C SER A 214 -49.40 4.39 17.72
N SER A 215 -48.18 4.63 18.30
CA SER A 215 -47.93 4.54 19.76
C SER A 215 -46.73 5.44 20.14
N CYS A 216 -47.03 6.68 20.52
CA CYS A 216 -46.26 7.65 21.34
C CYS A 216 -44.77 7.98 21.01
N GLU A 217 -44.58 9.29 20.78
CA GLU A 217 -43.45 10.22 20.98
C GLU A 217 -42.35 10.34 19.95
N PRO A 218 -41.91 11.60 19.61
CA PRO A 218 -41.06 11.90 18.46
C PRO A 218 -39.58 11.72 18.77
N ALA A 219 -38.90 10.88 18.01
CA ALA A 219 -37.47 10.67 18.05
C ALA A 219 -36.73 11.59 17.07
N GLU A 220 -36.59 12.87 17.38
CA GLU A 220 -35.72 13.80 16.63
C GLU A 220 -34.21 13.56 16.82
N THR A 221 -33.80 12.70 17.73
CA THR A 221 -32.40 12.55 18.19
C THR A 221 -31.58 11.59 17.31
N PHE A 222 -32.18 10.89 16.36
CA PHE A 222 -31.51 9.75 15.71
C PHE A 222 -30.66 10.07 14.46
N ARG A 223 -30.93 11.19 13.79
CA ARG A 223 -30.18 11.57 12.55
C ARG A 223 -28.77 12.07 12.82
N SER A 224 -28.53 12.66 14.00
CA SER A 224 -27.24 13.21 14.42
C SER A 224 -26.25 12.15 14.89
N SER A 225 -26.73 11.12 15.58
CA SER A 225 -25.92 10.07 16.20
C SER A 225 -25.18 9.16 15.19
N ILE A 226 -25.79 8.85 14.05
CA ILE A 226 -25.19 7.92 13.07
C ILE A 226 -23.95 8.52 12.39
N GLN A 227 -23.90 9.83 12.24
CA GLN A 227 -22.79 10.51 11.58
C GLN A 227 -21.60 10.70 12.52
N GLU A 228 -21.87 10.90 13.82
CA GLU A 228 -20.86 11.02 14.87
C GLU A 228 -20.24 9.66 15.25
N ASP A 229 -21.05 8.58 15.31
CA ASP A 229 -20.54 7.22 15.60
C ASP A 229 -19.62 6.67 14.49
N ILE A 230 -19.86 7.04 13.23
CA ILE A 230 -18.97 6.67 12.12
C ILE A 230 -17.63 7.38 12.26
N GLN A 231 -17.63 8.65 12.67
CA GLN A 231 -16.42 9.45 12.81
C GLN A 231 -15.61 9.03 14.04
N MET A 232 -16.26 8.71 15.17
CA MET A 232 -15.59 8.22 16.39
C MET A 232 -15.01 6.82 16.21
N ASN A 233 -15.74 5.85 15.65
CA ASN A 233 -15.23 4.50 15.41
C ASN A 233 -14.07 4.44 14.40
N LEU A 234 -14.02 5.34 13.44
CA LEU A 234 -12.88 5.47 12.51
C LEU A 234 -11.65 6.07 13.20
N SER A 235 -11.85 7.04 14.09
CA SER A 235 -10.79 7.70 14.87
C SER A 235 -10.15 6.74 15.88
N GLU A 236 -10.93 6.00 16.66
CA GLU A 236 -10.42 5.05 17.65
C GLU A 236 -9.67 3.86 17.04
N LYS A 237 -10.17 3.30 15.93
CA LYS A 237 -9.48 2.20 15.24
C LYS A 237 -8.20 2.64 14.53
N CYS A 238 -8.09 3.88 14.11
CA CYS A 238 -6.84 4.42 13.57
C CYS A 238 -5.78 4.59 14.65
N ASN A 239 -6.16 5.07 15.84
CA ASN A 239 -5.24 5.25 16.97
C ASN A 239 -4.77 3.90 17.55
N ALA A 240 -5.65 2.91 17.68
CA ALA A 240 -5.28 1.57 18.17
C ALA A 240 -4.31 0.81 17.24
N SER A 241 -4.25 1.13 15.94
CA SER A 241 -3.32 0.51 15.00
C SER A 241 -1.93 1.16 15.00
N VAL A 242 -1.81 2.40 15.48
CA VAL A 242 -0.54 3.12 15.60
C VAL A 242 0.20 2.65 16.85
N ASP A 243 -0.51 2.47 17.98
CA ASP A 243 0.10 2.03 19.24
C ASP A 243 0.64 0.58 19.19
N LYS A 244 -0.01 -0.33 18.45
CA LYS A 244 0.49 -1.70 18.28
C LYS A 244 1.78 -1.80 17.44
N ARG A 245 2.05 -0.86 16.55
CA ARG A 245 3.30 -0.83 15.77
C ARG A 245 4.49 -0.24 16.54
N SER A 246 4.23 0.53 17.58
CA SER A 246 5.28 1.08 18.45
C SER A 246 5.76 0.08 19.51
N ALA A 247 4.89 -0.82 19.97
CA ALA A 247 5.21 -1.83 20.98
C ALA A 247 6.06 -3.01 20.46
N ASP A 248 5.93 -3.36 19.17
CA ASP A 248 6.66 -4.51 18.60
C ASP A 248 8.13 -4.21 18.22
N LYS A 249 8.56 -2.94 18.27
CA LYS A 249 9.95 -2.57 17.94
C LYS A 249 10.93 -2.63 19.12
N SER A 250 10.46 -2.82 20.34
CA SER A 250 11.32 -2.85 21.55
C SER A 250 11.68 -4.25 22.07
N ALA A 251 11.21 -5.33 21.44
CA ALA A 251 11.34 -6.69 21.97
C ALA A 251 12.39 -7.59 21.31
N HIS A 252 13.21 -7.12 20.37
CA HIS A 252 14.26 -7.94 19.76
C HIS A 252 15.63 -7.27 19.78
N SER A 253 16.24 -7.24 20.97
CA SER A 253 17.68 -7.03 21.14
C SER A 253 18.16 -7.82 22.36
N ASN A 254 18.23 -9.14 22.25
CA ASN A 254 19.02 -10.00 23.13
C ASN A 254 19.60 -11.16 22.32
N TYR A 255 20.68 -10.90 21.59
CA TYR A 255 21.62 -11.94 21.19
C TYR A 255 22.77 -11.99 22.22
N PRO A 256 23.05 -13.15 22.82
CA PRO A 256 24.21 -13.29 23.66
C PRO A 256 25.52 -13.26 22.82
N ALA A 257 26.50 -12.55 23.31
CA ALA A 257 27.84 -12.46 22.72
C ALA A 257 28.51 -13.85 22.68
N PRO A 258 29.28 -14.17 21.62
CA PRO A 258 30.07 -15.40 21.58
C PRO A 258 31.25 -15.32 22.59
N GLY A 259 31.39 -16.35 23.41
CA GLY A 259 32.47 -16.51 24.36
C GLY A 259 33.85 -16.70 23.67
N PRO A 260 34.93 -16.45 24.37
CA PRO A 260 36.28 -16.55 23.80
C PRO A 260 36.72 -18.02 23.68
N ASN A 261 37.17 -18.40 22.50
CA ASN A 261 37.79 -19.70 22.24
C ASN A 261 39.17 -19.74 22.92
N GLY A 262 39.38 -20.71 23.79
CA GLY A 262 40.67 -21.11 24.31
C GLY A 262 41.51 -21.89 23.27
N PRO A 263 42.82 -22.03 23.51
CA PRO A 263 43.74 -22.62 22.55
C PRO A 263 43.57 -24.14 22.50
N VAL A 264 43.76 -24.68 21.32
CA VAL A 264 43.93 -26.13 21.10
C VAL A 264 45.29 -26.35 20.50
N ASP A 265 46.02 -27.28 21.11
CA ASP A 265 47.33 -27.80 20.70
C ASP A 265 47.34 -28.38 19.28
#